data_aca2adac2643adf50e357710c5b09af8
#
_entry.id   aca2adac2643adf50e357710c5b09af8
#
_cell.length_a   1.000
_cell.length_b   1.000
_cell.length_c   1.000
_cell.angle_alpha   90.00
_cell.angle_beta   90.00
_cell.angle_gamma   90.00
#
_symmetry.space_group_name_H-M   'P 1'
#
loop_
_entity.id
_entity.type
_entity.pdbx_description
1 polymer ?
#
loop_
_entity_poly.entity_id
_entity_poly.type
_entity_poly.pdbx_seq_one_letter_code
_entity_poly.pdbx_strand_id
1 'polypeptide(L)'
;MKFVDKDLLSVQEARILMEHAGEAKKALALYTQEKLDSCLKAMLEAVKGCLKELAAESAEETGYGNWQDKYRKNCLVWNQMSDTLEGMRCVGVVEENPHRKTAKIGVPLGIIAALIPATSPVSTTLFLAAISIKSGNAVVFAPHPRAERTVRKTVKLLAMAAESAGLPQGAVSCLGTVSKEGTMALVGHPLTSLVIHTGAPGLLKASRDSGKPLICGGIGPSPVFIERTADVKRAVGQIIASRSFDCGTSAAAEQYVVADQQIAAQARQEMISQGAYFMNEEEEALLMDLLGPKGGREAEYMGKPAVWLAKRAGFQVPEDIKVLVSQQKYITDFNPYAGALLCPVLVFYIENDWMYACEKCMELLVNER
;
A
#
# COMPACT_ATOMS: atom_id res chain seq x y z
N MET A 1 -7.78 2.82 -39.94
CA MET A 1 -7.47 3.14 -38.54
C MET A 1 -8.77 3.03 -37.73
N LYS A 2 -8.92 2.08 -36.81
CA LYS A 2 -10.06 2.05 -35.91
C LYS A 2 -9.74 3.03 -34.77
N PHE A 3 -10.40 4.17 -34.73
CA PHE A 3 -10.36 5.05 -33.56
C PHE A 3 -11.19 4.39 -32.44
N VAL A 4 -10.53 3.87 -31.41
CA VAL A 4 -11.18 3.38 -30.21
C VAL A 4 -10.88 4.39 -29.11
N ASP A 5 -11.94 4.99 -28.57
CA ASP A 5 -11.82 5.84 -27.39
C ASP A 5 -11.57 4.94 -26.17
N LYS A 6 -10.37 5.06 -25.59
CA LYS A 6 -9.93 4.25 -24.47
C LYS A 6 -10.81 4.45 -23.23
N ASP A 7 -11.24 5.68 -22.99
CA ASP A 7 -12.02 6.03 -21.80
C ASP A 7 -13.42 5.47 -21.87
N LEU A 8 -14.07 5.59 -23.05
CA LEU A 8 -15.40 4.99 -23.29
C LEU A 8 -15.34 3.48 -23.20
N LEU A 9 -14.28 2.85 -23.74
CA LEU A 9 -14.10 1.40 -23.63
C LEU A 9 -13.93 0.98 -22.16
N SER A 10 -13.13 1.71 -21.40
CA SER A 10 -12.91 1.44 -19.97
C SER A 10 -14.19 1.60 -19.16
N VAL A 11 -15.00 2.63 -19.43
CA VAL A 11 -16.29 2.83 -18.79
C VAL A 11 -17.28 1.70 -19.13
N GLN A 12 -17.32 1.27 -20.38
CA GLN A 12 -18.17 0.14 -20.80
C GLN A 12 -17.75 -1.14 -20.11
N GLU A 13 -16.45 -1.44 -20.09
CA GLU A 13 -15.90 -2.61 -19.41
C GLU A 13 -16.24 -2.60 -17.91
N ALA A 14 -16.07 -1.45 -17.23
CA ALA A 14 -16.43 -1.28 -15.83
C ALA A 14 -17.92 -1.66 -15.57
N ARG A 15 -18.83 -1.21 -16.42
CA ARG A 15 -20.27 -1.53 -16.30
C ARG A 15 -20.52 -3.04 -16.45
N ILE A 16 -19.92 -3.66 -17.47
CA ILE A 16 -20.06 -5.11 -17.72
C ILE A 16 -19.54 -5.91 -16.52
N LEU A 17 -18.36 -5.55 -15.98
CA LEU A 17 -17.78 -6.22 -14.81
C LEU A 17 -18.69 -6.08 -13.59
N MET A 18 -19.31 -4.91 -13.40
CA MET A 18 -20.22 -4.68 -12.27
C MET A 18 -21.53 -5.47 -12.42
N GLU A 19 -22.04 -5.65 -13.63
CA GLU A 19 -23.20 -6.51 -13.89
C GLU A 19 -22.89 -7.97 -13.60
N HIS A 20 -21.75 -8.49 -14.07
CA HIS A 20 -21.29 -9.86 -13.76
C HIS A 20 -21.08 -10.05 -12.24
N ALA A 21 -20.47 -9.09 -11.57
CA ALA A 21 -20.33 -9.10 -10.12
C ALA A 21 -21.70 -9.07 -9.40
N GLY A 22 -22.69 -8.39 -9.99
CA GLY A 22 -24.07 -8.37 -9.51
C GLY A 22 -24.73 -9.75 -9.54
N GLU A 23 -24.54 -10.51 -10.61
CA GLU A 23 -25.00 -11.91 -10.71
C GLU A 23 -24.24 -12.80 -9.72
N ALA A 24 -22.92 -12.66 -9.66
CA ALA A 24 -22.10 -13.41 -8.70
C ALA A 24 -22.52 -13.17 -7.25
N LYS A 25 -22.82 -11.90 -6.88
CA LYS A 25 -23.34 -11.52 -5.55
C LYS A 25 -24.60 -12.29 -5.17
N LYS A 26 -25.53 -12.51 -6.11
CA LYS A 26 -26.77 -13.27 -5.84
C LYS A 26 -26.46 -14.73 -5.46
N ALA A 27 -25.50 -15.35 -6.14
CA ALA A 27 -25.06 -16.70 -5.82
C ALA A 27 -24.30 -16.75 -4.49
N LEU A 28 -23.38 -15.80 -4.25
CA LEU A 28 -22.60 -15.69 -3.00
C LEU A 28 -23.47 -15.53 -1.75
N ALA A 29 -24.61 -14.88 -1.87
CA ALA A 29 -25.56 -14.71 -0.75
C ALA A 29 -26.09 -16.05 -0.20
N LEU A 30 -25.96 -17.13 -0.95
CA LEU A 30 -26.39 -18.48 -0.57
C LEU A 30 -25.22 -19.35 -0.04
N TYR A 31 -23.98 -18.82 -0.04
CA TYR A 31 -22.82 -19.59 0.39
C TYR A 31 -22.66 -19.63 1.89
N THR A 32 -22.31 -20.82 2.40
CA THR A 32 -21.87 -20.96 3.79
C THR A 32 -20.41 -20.54 3.95
N GLN A 33 -19.99 -20.32 5.20
CA GLN A 33 -18.60 -19.98 5.50
C GLN A 33 -17.63 -21.06 4.98
N GLU A 34 -17.98 -22.32 5.14
CA GLU A 34 -17.17 -23.48 4.73
C GLU A 34 -16.94 -23.49 3.21
N LYS A 35 -17.97 -23.10 2.43
CA LYS A 35 -17.86 -23.00 0.96
C LYS A 35 -16.94 -21.84 0.56
N LEU A 36 -17.07 -20.69 1.22
CA LEU A 36 -16.19 -19.53 0.99
C LEU A 36 -14.74 -19.86 1.37
N ASP A 37 -14.52 -20.56 2.47
CA ASP A 37 -13.21 -21.00 2.95
C ASP A 37 -12.53 -21.97 1.97
N SER A 38 -13.32 -22.88 1.37
CA SER A 38 -12.81 -23.78 0.33
C SER A 38 -12.33 -23.00 -0.91
N CYS A 39 -13.09 -21.99 -1.36
CA CYS A 39 -12.69 -21.13 -2.47
C CYS A 39 -11.45 -20.31 -2.14
N LEU A 40 -11.41 -19.72 -0.93
CA LEU A 40 -10.25 -18.97 -0.46
C LEU A 40 -8.98 -19.83 -0.40
N LYS A 41 -9.07 -21.03 0.13
CA LYS A 41 -7.95 -21.97 0.17
C LYS A 41 -7.41 -22.27 -1.23
N ALA A 42 -8.28 -22.53 -2.18
CA ALA A 42 -7.88 -22.75 -3.57
C ALA A 42 -7.16 -21.54 -4.19
N MET A 43 -7.64 -20.31 -3.90
CA MET A 43 -7.00 -19.07 -4.34
C MET A 43 -5.58 -18.92 -3.76
N LEU A 44 -5.42 -19.14 -2.45
CA LEU A 44 -4.13 -18.99 -1.78
C LEU A 44 -3.12 -20.04 -2.27
N GLU A 45 -3.53 -21.29 -2.42
CA GLU A 45 -2.64 -22.35 -2.92
C GLU A 45 -2.21 -22.11 -4.38
N ALA A 46 -3.10 -21.63 -5.23
CA ALA A 46 -2.78 -21.38 -6.63
C ALA A 46 -1.74 -20.28 -6.83
N VAL A 47 -1.76 -19.23 -6.00
CA VAL A 47 -0.83 -18.10 -6.13
C VAL A 47 0.52 -18.37 -5.46
N LYS A 48 0.60 -19.30 -4.50
CA LYS A 48 1.79 -19.60 -3.71
C LYS A 48 3.05 -19.83 -4.55
N GLY A 49 2.94 -20.68 -5.56
CA GLY A 49 4.05 -21.01 -6.47
C GLY A 49 4.47 -19.85 -7.38
N CYS A 50 3.62 -18.85 -7.57
CA CYS A 50 3.84 -17.72 -8.48
C CYS A 50 4.33 -16.45 -7.79
N LEU A 51 4.41 -16.40 -6.44
CA LEU A 51 4.71 -15.17 -5.68
C LEU A 51 6.03 -14.52 -6.09
N LYS A 52 7.06 -15.31 -6.41
CA LYS A 52 8.39 -14.82 -6.84
C LYS A 52 8.32 -14.23 -8.25
N GLU A 53 7.69 -14.92 -9.18
CA GLU A 53 7.51 -14.47 -10.56
C GLU A 53 6.70 -13.15 -10.59
N LEU A 54 5.58 -13.11 -9.89
CA LEU A 54 4.75 -11.91 -9.77
C LEU A 54 5.50 -10.73 -9.13
N ALA A 55 6.40 -10.99 -8.18
CA ALA A 55 7.25 -9.95 -7.59
C ALA A 55 8.24 -9.38 -8.62
N ALA A 56 8.87 -10.23 -9.41
CA ALA A 56 9.80 -9.81 -10.46
C ALA A 56 9.09 -9.00 -11.55
N GLU A 57 7.95 -9.48 -12.05
CA GLU A 57 7.12 -8.77 -13.02
C GLU A 57 6.63 -7.42 -12.49
N SER A 58 6.25 -7.37 -11.22
CA SER A 58 5.83 -6.12 -10.57
C SER A 58 6.95 -5.09 -10.48
N ALA A 59 8.17 -5.50 -10.13
CA ALA A 59 9.32 -4.61 -10.09
C ALA A 59 9.68 -4.08 -11.48
N GLU A 60 9.64 -4.94 -12.50
CA GLU A 60 9.91 -4.59 -13.89
C GLU A 60 8.86 -3.62 -14.44
N GLU A 61 7.57 -3.92 -14.26
CA GLU A 61 6.47 -3.14 -14.81
C GLU A 61 6.36 -1.76 -14.18
N THR A 62 6.47 -1.69 -12.85
CA THR A 62 6.32 -0.43 -12.12
C THR A 62 7.58 0.43 -12.13
N GLY A 63 8.74 -0.20 -12.21
CA GLY A 63 10.03 0.44 -12.00
C GLY A 63 10.27 0.91 -10.57
N TYR A 64 9.46 0.43 -9.60
CA TYR A 64 9.49 0.81 -8.18
C TYR A 64 10.04 -0.33 -7.33
N GLY A 65 10.97 0.01 -6.43
CA GLY A 65 11.52 -0.93 -5.48
C GLY A 65 12.38 -2.03 -6.13
N ASN A 66 12.45 -3.17 -5.45
CA ASN A 66 13.18 -4.33 -5.94
C ASN A 66 12.34 -5.62 -5.80
N TRP A 67 12.62 -6.61 -6.66
CA TRP A 67 11.84 -7.84 -6.68
C TRP A 67 12.00 -8.70 -5.41
N GLN A 68 13.14 -8.64 -4.74
CA GLN A 68 13.41 -9.42 -3.52
C GLN A 68 12.49 -8.98 -2.38
N ASP A 69 12.39 -7.68 -2.15
CA ASP A 69 11.53 -7.13 -1.11
C ASP A 69 10.05 -7.25 -1.47
N LYS A 70 9.70 -7.10 -2.76
CA LYS A 70 8.33 -7.38 -3.24
C LYS A 70 7.95 -8.84 -3.02
N TYR A 71 8.88 -9.77 -3.23
CA TYR A 71 8.66 -11.19 -2.94
C TYR A 71 8.43 -11.41 -1.43
N ARG A 72 9.25 -10.79 -0.58
CA ARG A 72 9.06 -10.83 0.88
C ARG A 72 7.69 -10.29 1.30
N LYS A 73 7.25 -9.14 0.72
CA LYS A 73 5.90 -8.60 0.95
C LYS A 73 4.81 -9.59 0.55
N ASN A 74 4.93 -10.19 -0.63
CA ASN A 74 3.96 -11.16 -1.12
C ASN A 74 3.87 -12.38 -0.20
N CYS A 75 5.02 -12.92 0.24
CA CYS A 75 5.08 -14.04 1.18
C CYS A 75 4.48 -13.67 2.55
N LEU A 76 4.80 -12.47 3.07
CA LEU A 76 4.26 -12.00 4.34
C LEU A 76 2.73 -11.95 4.30
N VAL A 77 2.16 -11.32 3.27
CA VAL A 77 0.71 -11.23 3.12
C VAL A 77 0.08 -12.61 2.92
N TRP A 78 0.70 -13.48 2.11
CA TRP A 78 0.20 -14.83 1.90
C TRP A 78 0.15 -15.62 3.21
N ASN A 79 1.22 -15.61 4.02
CA ASN A 79 1.29 -16.26 5.32
C ASN A 79 0.22 -15.69 6.27
N GLN A 80 0.16 -14.36 6.41
CA GLN A 80 -0.79 -13.72 7.29
C GLN A 80 -2.24 -14.01 6.91
N MET A 81 -2.57 -14.05 5.61
CA MET A 81 -3.93 -14.38 5.16
C MET A 81 -4.26 -15.84 5.46
N SER A 82 -3.31 -16.75 5.25
CA SER A 82 -3.50 -18.15 5.58
C SER A 82 -3.77 -18.35 7.09
N ASP A 83 -2.94 -17.74 7.93
CA ASP A 83 -3.02 -17.94 9.39
C ASP A 83 -4.18 -17.16 10.03
N THR A 84 -4.37 -15.90 9.66
CA THR A 84 -5.36 -15.02 10.32
C THR A 84 -6.80 -15.36 9.91
N LEU A 85 -7.01 -15.76 8.67
CA LEU A 85 -8.34 -16.05 8.17
C LEU A 85 -8.79 -17.49 8.48
N GLU A 86 -7.88 -18.36 8.89
CA GLU A 86 -8.23 -19.72 9.31
C GLU A 86 -9.16 -19.68 10.55
N GLY A 87 -10.24 -20.42 10.49
CA GLY A 87 -11.24 -20.48 11.58
C GLY A 87 -12.06 -19.22 11.81
N MET A 88 -11.73 -18.07 11.16
CA MET A 88 -12.52 -16.86 11.27
C MET A 88 -13.88 -17.04 10.61
N ARG A 89 -14.96 -16.66 11.30
CA ARG A 89 -16.31 -16.61 10.73
C ARG A 89 -16.69 -15.17 10.39
N CYS A 90 -17.11 -14.95 9.15
CA CYS A 90 -17.51 -13.64 8.62
C CYS A 90 -18.96 -13.64 8.11
N VAL A 91 -19.53 -14.82 7.84
CA VAL A 91 -20.87 -14.99 7.27
C VAL A 91 -21.68 -15.95 8.14
N GLY A 92 -22.98 -15.67 8.28
CA GLY A 92 -23.87 -16.43 9.18
C GLY A 92 -23.67 -16.03 10.65
N VAL A 93 -23.95 -16.94 11.56
CA VAL A 93 -23.78 -16.67 12.99
C VAL A 93 -22.28 -16.62 13.32
N VAL A 94 -21.81 -15.43 13.69
CA VAL A 94 -20.40 -15.16 14.02
C VAL A 94 -20.14 -15.35 15.52
N GLU A 95 -21.08 -14.95 16.36
CA GLU A 95 -20.99 -15.03 17.82
C GLU A 95 -22.37 -15.20 18.43
N GLU A 96 -22.49 -16.08 19.41
CA GLU A 96 -23.69 -16.20 20.21
C GLU A 96 -23.39 -15.92 21.69
N ASN A 97 -24.26 -15.18 22.34
CA ASN A 97 -24.20 -14.97 23.80
C ASN A 97 -25.48 -15.50 24.46
N PRO A 98 -25.46 -16.74 24.98
CA PRO A 98 -26.64 -17.36 25.62
C PRO A 98 -27.14 -16.58 26.83
N HIS A 99 -26.26 -15.94 27.61
CA HIS A 99 -26.63 -15.19 28.79
C HIS A 99 -27.42 -13.92 28.45
N ARG A 100 -27.03 -13.25 27.35
CA ARG A 100 -27.71 -12.05 26.85
C ARG A 100 -28.81 -12.36 25.83
N LYS A 101 -28.97 -13.62 25.43
CA LYS A 101 -29.88 -14.08 24.37
C LYS A 101 -29.71 -13.28 23.07
N THR A 102 -28.46 -13.01 22.68
CA THR A 102 -28.11 -12.26 21.46
C THR A 102 -27.20 -13.07 20.55
N ALA A 103 -27.34 -12.86 19.26
CA ALA A 103 -26.42 -13.40 18.26
C ALA A 103 -25.92 -12.26 17.36
N LYS A 104 -24.64 -12.33 16.97
CA LYS A 104 -24.07 -11.49 15.91
C LYS A 104 -24.12 -12.26 14.60
N ILE A 105 -24.74 -11.69 13.60
CA ILE A 105 -24.85 -12.31 12.28
C ILE A 105 -24.01 -11.48 11.30
N GLY A 106 -23.02 -12.15 10.68
CA GLY A 106 -22.24 -11.58 9.57
C GLY A 106 -23.03 -11.65 8.27
N VAL A 107 -23.10 -10.55 7.55
CA VAL A 107 -23.73 -10.47 6.23
C VAL A 107 -22.76 -9.82 5.22
N PRO A 108 -22.65 -10.32 3.98
CA PRO A 108 -21.85 -9.70 2.95
C PRO A 108 -22.33 -8.27 2.64
N LEU A 109 -21.39 -7.35 2.43
CA LEU A 109 -21.70 -5.98 2.00
C LEU A 109 -22.22 -5.92 0.57
N GLY A 110 -21.66 -6.76 -0.30
CA GLY A 110 -22.06 -6.85 -1.69
C GLY A 110 -20.89 -6.81 -2.67
N ILE A 111 -20.72 -5.72 -3.44
CA ILE A 111 -19.65 -5.60 -4.42
C ILE A 111 -18.66 -4.53 -3.97
N ILE A 112 -17.39 -4.92 -3.92
CA ILE A 112 -16.28 -4.07 -3.52
C ILE A 112 -15.56 -3.55 -4.77
N ALA A 113 -15.42 -2.24 -4.91
CA ALA A 113 -14.53 -1.62 -5.88
C ALA A 113 -13.16 -1.39 -5.20
N ALA A 114 -12.13 -2.12 -5.64
CA ALA A 114 -10.81 -2.12 -5.03
C ALA A 114 -9.78 -1.41 -5.93
N LEU A 115 -9.30 -0.24 -5.50
CA LEU A 115 -8.27 0.53 -6.21
C LEU A 115 -6.88 0.08 -5.74
N ILE A 116 -6.07 -0.45 -6.65
CA ILE A 116 -4.79 -1.09 -6.36
C ILE A 116 -3.61 -0.16 -6.66
N PRO A 117 -2.65 0.01 -5.72
CA PRO A 117 -1.50 0.88 -5.88
C PRO A 117 -0.40 0.23 -6.74
N ALA A 118 0.49 1.05 -7.31
CA ALA A 118 1.67 0.57 -8.01
C ALA A 118 2.80 0.11 -7.07
N THR A 119 2.82 0.56 -5.83
CA THR A 119 3.89 0.26 -4.85
C THR A 119 3.86 -1.19 -4.36
N SER A 120 2.67 -1.77 -4.24
CA SER A 120 2.46 -3.12 -3.70
C SER A 120 1.33 -3.85 -4.42
N PRO A 121 1.38 -3.98 -5.78
CA PRO A 121 0.22 -4.42 -6.55
C PRO A 121 -0.21 -5.85 -6.23
N VAL A 122 0.74 -6.79 -6.12
CA VAL A 122 0.44 -8.22 -5.90
C VAL A 122 -0.07 -8.46 -4.50
N SER A 123 0.67 -8.00 -3.48
CA SER A 123 0.28 -8.22 -2.08
C SER A 123 -1.04 -7.56 -1.73
N THR A 124 -1.32 -6.35 -2.25
CA THR A 124 -2.61 -5.68 -2.04
C THR A 124 -3.76 -6.40 -2.74
N THR A 125 -3.55 -6.86 -3.98
CA THR A 125 -4.56 -7.65 -4.71
C THR A 125 -4.87 -8.95 -3.96
N LEU A 126 -3.84 -9.68 -3.51
CA LEU A 126 -4.00 -10.91 -2.74
C LEU A 126 -4.78 -10.66 -1.44
N PHE A 127 -4.39 -9.64 -0.67
CA PHE A 127 -5.05 -9.27 0.57
C PHE A 127 -6.53 -8.95 0.35
N LEU A 128 -6.84 -8.05 -0.59
CA LEU A 128 -8.21 -7.62 -0.83
C LEU A 128 -9.08 -8.73 -1.44
N ALA A 129 -8.53 -9.59 -2.29
CA ALA A 129 -9.25 -10.76 -2.78
C ALA A 129 -9.59 -11.72 -1.63
N ALA A 130 -8.60 -12.01 -0.77
CA ALA A 130 -8.79 -12.94 0.35
C ALA A 130 -9.88 -12.48 1.32
N ILE A 131 -9.81 -11.22 1.78
CA ILE A 131 -10.82 -10.69 2.73
C ILE A 131 -12.20 -10.54 2.09
N SER A 132 -12.28 -10.19 0.79
CA SER A 132 -13.54 -10.06 0.08
C SER A 132 -14.26 -11.41 -0.01
N ILE A 133 -13.57 -12.46 -0.44
CA ILE A 133 -14.16 -13.80 -0.59
C ILE A 133 -14.44 -14.42 0.79
N LYS A 134 -13.54 -14.26 1.77
CA LYS A 134 -13.79 -14.73 3.15
C LYS A 134 -15.10 -14.19 3.72
N SER A 135 -15.43 -12.93 3.41
CA SER A 135 -16.65 -12.25 3.89
C SER A 135 -17.82 -12.29 2.89
N GLY A 136 -17.76 -13.16 1.87
CA GLY A 136 -18.85 -13.41 0.94
C GLY A 136 -19.14 -12.28 -0.05
N ASN A 137 -18.18 -11.38 -0.27
CA ASN A 137 -18.33 -10.24 -1.20
C ASN A 137 -17.73 -10.55 -2.57
N ALA A 138 -18.33 -10.01 -3.62
CA ALA A 138 -17.66 -9.89 -4.91
C ALA A 138 -16.69 -8.70 -4.91
N VAL A 139 -15.62 -8.76 -5.70
CA VAL A 139 -14.61 -7.69 -5.81
C VAL A 139 -14.22 -7.44 -7.25
N VAL A 140 -14.23 -6.16 -7.63
CA VAL A 140 -13.77 -5.67 -8.94
C VAL A 140 -12.55 -4.78 -8.70
N PHE A 141 -11.42 -5.20 -9.26
CA PHE A 141 -10.14 -4.52 -9.11
C PHE A 141 -9.94 -3.44 -10.17
N ALA A 142 -9.52 -2.25 -9.75
CA ALA A 142 -9.05 -1.16 -10.60
C ALA A 142 -7.55 -0.98 -10.40
N PRO A 143 -6.69 -1.47 -11.31
CA PRO A 143 -5.26 -1.35 -11.21
C PRO A 143 -4.78 0.10 -11.35
N HIS A 144 -3.66 0.43 -10.72
CA HIS A 144 -2.89 1.61 -11.11
C HIS A 144 -2.33 1.40 -12.53
N PRO A 145 -2.30 2.43 -13.41
CA PRO A 145 -1.81 2.29 -14.80
C PRO A 145 -0.40 1.70 -14.93
N ARG A 146 0.48 1.94 -13.94
CA ARG A 146 1.83 1.36 -13.91
C ARG A 146 1.91 -0.09 -13.44
N ALA A 147 0.80 -0.72 -13.04
CA ALA A 147 0.76 -2.08 -12.51
C ALA A 147 -0.37 -2.91 -13.13
N GLU A 148 -0.89 -2.49 -14.27
CA GLU A 148 -2.05 -3.08 -14.95
C GLU A 148 -1.81 -4.56 -15.27
N ARG A 149 -0.67 -4.88 -15.88
CA ARG A 149 -0.33 -6.25 -16.31
C ARG A 149 -0.22 -7.20 -15.11
N THR A 150 0.53 -6.79 -14.10
CA THR A 150 0.78 -7.60 -12.91
C THR A 150 -0.49 -7.82 -12.08
N VAL A 151 -1.29 -6.78 -11.86
CA VAL A 151 -2.56 -6.92 -11.13
C VAL A 151 -3.52 -7.82 -11.90
N ARG A 152 -3.69 -7.61 -13.20
CA ARG A 152 -4.56 -8.43 -14.03
C ARG A 152 -4.15 -9.91 -14.05
N LYS A 153 -2.82 -10.20 -14.14
CA LYS A 153 -2.31 -11.57 -14.06
C LYS A 153 -2.61 -12.18 -12.68
N THR A 154 -2.39 -11.44 -11.61
CA THR A 154 -2.68 -11.90 -10.25
C THR A 154 -4.16 -12.20 -10.07
N VAL A 155 -5.04 -11.27 -10.46
CA VAL A 155 -6.51 -11.47 -10.38
C VAL A 155 -6.95 -12.67 -11.19
N LYS A 156 -6.42 -12.84 -12.40
CA LYS A 156 -6.75 -14.00 -13.25
C LYS A 156 -6.38 -15.33 -12.57
N LEU A 157 -5.21 -15.44 -11.96
CA LEU A 157 -4.80 -16.65 -11.23
C LEU A 157 -5.75 -16.94 -10.06
N LEU A 158 -6.09 -15.92 -9.28
CA LEU A 158 -6.99 -16.04 -8.13
C LEU A 158 -8.41 -16.43 -8.57
N ALA A 159 -8.96 -15.76 -9.59
CA ALA A 159 -10.29 -16.01 -10.10
C ALA A 159 -10.44 -17.44 -10.64
N MET A 160 -9.51 -17.88 -11.51
CA MET A 160 -9.54 -19.23 -12.09
C MET A 160 -9.50 -20.32 -11.02
N ALA A 161 -8.67 -20.16 -9.98
CA ALA A 161 -8.58 -21.13 -8.90
C ALA A 161 -9.85 -21.16 -8.05
N ALA A 162 -10.39 -19.99 -7.73
CA ALA A 162 -11.63 -19.89 -6.97
C ALA A 162 -12.84 -20.43 -7.73
N GLU A 163 -12.95 -20.14 -9.01
CA GLU A 163 -14.01 -20.67 -9.90
C GLU A 163 -13.93 -22.20 -10.02
N SER A 164 -12.72 -22.76 -10.11
CA SER A 164 -12.51 -24.22 -10.09
C SER A 164 -12.95 -24.86 -8.77
N ALA A 165 -12.89 -24.11 -7.66
CA ALA A 165 -13.40 -24.53 -6.35
C ALA A 165 -14.90 -24.22 -6.16
N GLY A 166 -15.55 -23.67 -7.20
CA GLY A 166 -16.98 -23.41 -7.26
C GLY A 166 -17.39 -21.99 -6.86
N LEU A 167 -16.48 -21.01 -6.88
CA LEU A 167 -16.86 -19.60 -6.78
C LEU A 167 -17.64 -19.19 -8.05
N PRO A 168 -18.70 -18.39 -7.97
CA PRO A 168 -19.41 -17.93 -9.16
C PRO A 168 -18.52 -17.04 -10.01
N GLN A 169 -18.61 -17.23 -11.33
CA GLN A 169 -17.90 -16.40 -12.31
C GLN A 169 -18.26 -14.91 -12.11
N GLY A 170 -17.26 -14.05 -12.21
CA GLY A 170 -17.44 -12.60 -11.99
C GLY A 170 -17.36 -12.15 -10.53
N ALA A 171 -17.25 -13.08 -9.56
CA ALA A 171 -17.04 -12.71 -8.15
C ALA A 171 -15.68 -12.04 -7.90
N VAL A 172 -14.66 -12.40 -8.68
CA VAL A 172 -13.32 -11.80 -8.65
C VAL A 172 -12.95 -11.37 -10.06
N SER A 173 -12.88 -10.07 -10.32
CA SER A 173 -12.63 -9.54 -11.66
C SER A 173 -11.75 -8.29 -11.63
N CYS A 174 -11.23 -7.89 -12.78
CA CYS A 174 -10.28 -6.80 -12.91
C CYS A 174 -10.54 -5.99 -14.17
N LEU A 175 -10.50 -4.65 -14.05
CA LEU A 175 -10.57 -3.76 -15.20
C LEU A 175 -9.34 -3.99 -16.11
N GLY A 176 -9.59 -4.37 -17.35
CA GLY A 176 -8.54 -4.68 -18.35
C GLY A 176 -8.08 -3.46 -19.11
N THR A 177 -8.99 -2.52 -19.36
CA THR A 177 -8.68 -1.22 -19.97
C THR A 177 -8.65 -0.16 -18.88
N VAL A 178 -7.46 0.16 -18.37
CA VAL A 178 -7.31 1.07 -17.23
C VAL A 178 -7.36 2.53 -17.70
N SER A 179 -8.37 3.27 -17.22
CA SER A 179 -8.44 4.72 -17.33
C SER A 179 -9.03 5.33 -16.04
N LYS A 180 -8.88 6.65 -15.88
CA LYS A 180 -9.48 7.37 -14.76
C LYS A 180 -11.00 7.28 -14.80
N GLU A 181 -11.58 7.45 -15.98
CA GLU A 181 -13.01 7.43 -16.25
C GLU A 181 -13.62 6.04 -15.96
N GLY A 182 -12.95 4.96 -16.40
CA GLY A 182 -13.38 3.60 -16.08
C GLY A 182 -13.29 3.28 -14.59
N THR A 183 -12.22 3.71 -13.92
CA THR A 183 -12.08 3.56 -12.46
C THR A 183 -13.20 4.32 -11.73
N MET A 184 -13.51 5.54 -12.16
CA MET A 184 -14.59 6.32 -11.55
C MET A 184 -15.98 5.74 -11.85
N ALA A 185 -16.16 5.11 -13.02
CA ALA A 185 -17.37 4.36 -13.33
C ALA A 185 -17.58 3.17 -12.39
N LEU A 186 -16.51 2.46 -11.99
CA LEU A 186 -16.58 1.41 -10.95
C LEU A 186 -16.94 2.00 -9.58
N VAL A 187 -16.22 3.05 -9.17
CA VAL A 187 -16.41 3.69 -7.85
C VAL A 187 -17.84 4.22 -7.69
N GLY A 188 -18.37 4.93 -8.69
CA GLY A 188 -19.71 5.53 -8.67
C GLY A 188 -20.85 4.59 -9.09
N HIS A 189 -20.55 3.34 -9.43
CA HIS A 189 -21.58 2.42 -9.94
C HIS A 189 -22.70 2.16 -8.92
N PRO A 190 -23.98 2.10 -9.31
CA PRO A 190 -25.09 1.84 -8.38
C PRO A 190 -24.92 0.58 -7.54
N LEU A 191 -24.34 -0.49 -8.12
CA LEU A 191 -24.10 -1.77 -7.45
C LEU A 191 -22.89 -1.77 -6.53
N THR A 192 -22.02 -0.76 -6.55
CA THR A 192 -20.87 -0.66 -5.63
C THR A 192 -21.35 -0.43 -4.21
N SER A 193 -21.02 -1.37 -3.33
CA SER A 193 -21.39 -1.35 -1.91
C SER A 193 -20.32 -0.73 -1.03
N LEU A 194 -19.04 -0.88 -1.41
CA LEU A 194 -17.88 -0.38 -0.69
C LEU A 194 -16.76 -0.06 -1.68
N VAL A 195 -16.08 1.05 -1.45
CA VAL A 195 -14.83 1.39 -2.13
C VAL A 195 -13.67 1.16 -1.17
N ILE A 196 -12.66 0.40 -1.59
CA ILE A 196 -11.39 0.29 -0.86
C ILE A 196 -10.33 0.97 -1.71
N HIS A 197 -9.84 2.11 -1.21
CA HIS A 197 -8.90 2.96 -1.91
C HIS A 197 -7.50 2.84 -1.28
N THR A 198 -6.58 2.20 -1.99
CA THR A 198 -5.22 1.97 -1.54
C THR A 198 -4.21 2.66 -2.47
N GLY A 199 -3.80 3.88 -2.14
CA GLY A 199 -2.63 4.50 -2.74
C GLY A 199 -2.76 5.06 -4.16
N ALA A 200 -3.89 5.69 -4.50
CA ALA A 200 -4.04 6.52 -5.70
C ALA A 200 -4.48 7.94 -5.32
N PRO A 201 -3.59 8.81 -4.78
CA PRO A 201 -3.97 10.11 -4.20
C PRO A 201 -4.82 10.97 -5.14
N GLY A 202 -4.53 10.95 -6.44
CA GLY A 202 -5.28 11.70 -7.46
C GLY A 202 -6.75 11.31 -7.63
N LEU A 203 -7.17 10.15 -7.10
CA LEU A 203 -8.56 9.68 -7.14
C LEU A 203 -9.26 9.75 -5.78
N LEU A 204 -8.55 10.09 -4.70
CA LEU A 204 -9.08 10.03 -3.34
C LEU A 204 -10.28 10.99 -3.15
N LYS A 205 -10.14 12.23 -3.61
CA LYS A 205 -11.22 13.20 -3.55
C LYS A 205 -12.46 12.70 -4.29
N ALA A 206 -12.29 12.22 -5.52
CA ALA A 206 -13.39 11.72 -6.33
C ALA A 206 -14.03 10.45 -5.70
N SER A 207 -13.24 9.60 -5.05
CA SER A 207 -13.78 8.46 -4.30
C SER A 207 -14.62 8.89 -3.09
N ARG A 208 -14.20 9.93 -2.35
CA ARG A 208 -14.99 10.53 -1.27
C ARG A 208 -16.30 11.15 -1.78
N ASP A 209 -16.21 11.89 -2.88
CA ASP A 209 -17.36 12.58 -3.48
C ASP A 209 -18.37 11.61 -4.14
N SER A 210 -18.03 10.34 -4.30
CA SER A 210 -18.93 9.32 -4.88
C SER A 210 -20.15 9.00 -4.03
N GLY A 211 -20.16 9.39 -2.76
CA GLY A 211 -21.22 9.07 -1.80
C GLY A 211 -21.28 7.59 -1.39
N LYS A 212 -20.30 6.77 -1.79
CA LYS A 212 -20.21 5.36 -1.39
C LYS A 212 -19.45 5.22 -0.07
N PRO A 213 -19.75 4.19 0.75
CA PRO A 213 -18.89 3.81 1.84
C PRO A 213 -17.45 3.65 1.35
N LEU A 214 -16.48 4.25 2.06
CA LEU A 214 -15.10 4.29 1.64
C LEU A 214 -14.18 3.88 2.80
N ILE A 215 -13.30 2.91 2.53
CA ILE A 215 -12.13 2.63 3.35
C ILE A 215 -10.92 3.14 2.58
N CYS A 216 -10.21 4.10 3.13
CA CYS A 216 -8.96 4.61 2.56
C CYS A 216 -7.89 4.67 3.65
N GLY A 217 -6.67 4.26 3.30
CA GLY A 217 -5.47 4.54 4.07
C GLY A 217 -4.92 5.91 3.69
N GLY A 218 -4.37 6.64 4.65
CA GLY A 218 -3.54 7.80 4.38
C GLY A 218 -2.12 7.35 4.00
N ILE A 219 -1.44 8.16 3.19
CA ILE A 219 0.01 8.12 3.09
C ILE A 219 0.48 9.22 4.03
N GLY A 220 0.93 8.86 5.23
CA GLY A 220 1.44 9.82 6.20
C GLY A 220 2.92 9.61 6.43
N PRO A 221 3.73 10.67 6.48
CA PRO A 221 5.09 10.54 6.96
C PRO A 221 5.06 10.09 8.42
N SER A 222 5.69 8.95 8.71
CA SER A 222 5.68 8.36 10.05
C SER A 222 6.87 8.91 10.86
N PRO A 223 6.65 9.65 11.95
CA PRO A 223 7.70 10.03 12.88
C PRO A 223 8.01 8.86 13.85
N VAL A 224 9.27 8.74 14.24
CA VAL A 224 9.74 7.85 15.30
C VAL A 224 10.59 8.65 16.28
N PHE A 225 10.37 8.46 17.58
CA PHE A 225 11.15 9.07 18.64
C PHE A 225 12.12 8.05 19.25
N ILE A 226 13.42 8.37 19.21
CA ILE A 226 14.46 7.61 19.92
C ILE A 226 14.70 8.32 21.27
N GLU A 227 14.11 7.78 22.32
CA GLU A 227 14.20 8.27 23.66
C GLU A 227 15.54 7.83 24.31
N ARG A 228 16.04 8.60 25.28
CA ARG A 228 17.38 8.42 25.91
C ARG A 228 17.64 7.04 26.53
N THR A 229 16.61 6.29 26.88
CA THR A 229 16.72 4.93 27.45
C THR A 229 16.63 3.83 26.39
N ALA A 230 16.43 4.19 25.11
CA ALA A 230 16.30 3.24 24.03
C ALA A 230 17.62 2.49 23.76
N ASP A 231 17.51 1.24 23.34
CA ASP A 231 18.60 0.55 22.66
C ASP A 231 18.81 1.19 21.28
N VAL A 232 19.72 2.16 21.23
CA VAL A 232 20.00 2.98 20.04
C VAL A 232 20.36 2.13 18.84
N LYS A 233 21.21 1.11 19.03
CA LYS A 233 21.66 0.24 17.94
C LYS A 233 20.49 -0.52 17.31
N ARG A 234 19.62 -1.09 18.14
CA ARG A 234 18.44 -1.81 17.71
C ARG A 234 17.43 -0.88 17.04
N ALA A 235 17.14 0.27 17.65
CA ALA A 235 16.18 1.25 17.13
C ALA A 235 16.62 1.75 15.74
N VAL A 236 17.86 2.18 15.60
CA VAL A 236 18.44 2.64 14.33
C VAL A 236 18.38 1.53 13.28
N GLY A 237 18.74 0.29 13.65
CA GLY A 237 18.68 -0.84 12.74
C GLY A 237 17.27 -1.09 12.17
N GLN A 238 16.26 -1.00 13.02
CA GLN A 238 14.86 -1.14 12.61
C GLN A 238 14.40 0.00 11.70
N ILE A 239 14.76 1.24 12.01
CA ILE A 239 14.41 2.42 11.22
C ILE A 239 15.03 2.33 9.81
N ILE A 240 16.33 2.05 9.72
CA ILE A 240 17.02 1.93 8.43
C ILE A 240 16.46 0.75 7.61
N ALA A 241 16.24 -0.41 8.25
CA ALA A 241 15.66 -1.57 7.59
C ALA A 241 14.26 -1.28 7.05
N SER A 242 13.42 -0.59 7.85
CA SER A 242 12.07 -0.18 7.45
C SER A 242 12.10 0.81 6.28
N ARG A 243 12.92 1.87 6.37
CA ARG A 243 12.96 2.92 5.33
C ARG A 243 13.62 2.48 4.04
N SER A 244 14.59 1.56 4.10
CA SER A 244 15.24 1.02 2.90
C SER A 244 14.47 -0.10 2.23
N PHE A 245 13.53 -0.74 2.93
CA PHE A 245 12.75 -1.86 2.41
C PHE A 245 11.96 -1.47 1.16
N ASP A 246 12.12 -2.23 0.10
CA ASP A 246 11.54 -2.00 -1.22
C ASP A 246 11.78 -0.55 -1.71
N CYS A 247 12.96 -0.01 -1.45
CA CYS A 247 13.37 1.36 -1.76
C CYS A 247 12.40 2.42 -1.18
N GLY A 248 11.93 2.22 0.04
CA GLY A 248 11.06 3.17 0.75
C GLY A 248 9.63 3.28 0.25
N THR A 249 9.15 2.32 -0.56
CA THR A 249 7.78 2.34 -1.09
C THR A 249 6.70 1.94 -0.06
N SER A 250 7.09 1.51 1.14
CA SER A 250 6.15 1.23 2.21
C SER A 250 5.62 2.54 2.80
N ALA A 251 4.30 2.75 2.72
CA ALA A 251 3.65 3.93 3.30
C ALA A 251 3.77 4.03 4.83
N ALA A 252 4.02 2.90 5.51
CA ALA A 252 4.20 2.84 6.96
C ALA A 252 5.66 2.98 7.41
N ALA A 253 6.62 3.10 6.47
CA ALA A 253 8.03 3.26 6.82
C ALA A 253 8.28 4.63 7.45
N GLU A 254 9.10 4.65 8.49
CA GLU A 254 9.49 5.87 9.19
C GLU A 254 10.16 6.85 8.21
N GLN A 255 9.72 8.10 8.23
CA GLN A 255 10.32 9.18 7.45
C GLN A 255 11.06 10.18 8.33
N TYR A 256 10.54 10.41 9.52
CA TYR A 256 11.14 11.36 10.46
C TYR A 256 11.71 10.61 11.67
N VAL A 257 12.95 10.95 12.04
CA VAL A 257 13.63 10.43 13.21
C VAL A 257 13.85 11.60 14.16
N VAL A 258 13.19 11.59 15.30
CA VAL A 258 13.39 12.57 16.37
C VAL A 258 14.24 11.90 17.44
N ALA A 259 15.40 12.45 17.76
CA ALA A 259 16.31 11.91 18.77
C ALA A 259 16.40 12.83 19.98
N ASP A 260 16.39 12.24 21.18
CA ASP A 260 16.73 12.98 22.39
C ASP A 260 18.16 13.51 22.30
N GLN A 261 18.37 14.77 22.67
CA GLN A 261 19.66 15.46 22.57
C GLN A 261 20.81 14.69 23.24
N GLN A 262 20.51 13.97 24.33
CA GLN A 262 21.55 13.25 25.08
C GLN A 262 22.14 12.08 24.31
N ILE A 263 21.36 11.48 23.41
CA ILE A 263 21.77 10.32 22.60
C ILE A 263 21.87 10.64 21.10
N ALA A 264 21.59 11.87 20.70
CA ALA A 264 21.55 12.25 19.28
C ALA A 264 22.87 11.98 18.54
N ALA A 265 24.02 12.28 19.19
CA ALA A 265 25.33 11.99 18.62
C ALA A 265 25.56 10.48 18.44
N GLN A 266 25.16 9.67 19.42
CA GLN A 266 25.23 8.22 19.34
C GLN A 266 24.32 7.67 18.25
N ALA A 267 23.07 8.15 18.18
CA ALA A 267 22.10 7.76 17.14
C ALA A 267 22.62 8.10 15.74
N ARG A 268 23.17 9.30 15.54
CA ARG A 268 23.78 9.71 14.28
C ARG A 268 24.94 8.77 13.88
N GLN A 269 25.86 8.49 14.81
CA GLN A 269 27.00 7.61 14.54
C GLN A 269 26.55 6.20 14.20
N GLU A 270 25.56 5.69 14.91
CA GLU A 270 24.97 4.37 14.65
C GLU A 270 24.26 4.35 13.29
N MET A 271 23.51 5.40 12.92
CA MET A 271 22.89 5.52 11.60
C MET A 271 23.93 5.44 10.49
N ILE A 272 25.05 6.16 10.60
CA ILE A 272 26.14 6.12 9.63
C ILE A 272 26.72 4.69 9.53
N SER A 273 26.98 4.04 10.66
CA SER A 273 27.55 2.68 10.68
C SER A 273 26.65 1.64 10.04
N GLN A 274 25.33 1.89 9.98
CA GLN A 274 24.33 0.98 9.42
C GLN A 274 23.90 1.32 7.98
N GLY A 275 24.55 2.32 7.36
CA GLY A 275 24.35 2.65 5.94
C GLY A 275 23.49 3.89 5.69
N ALA A 276 23.40 4.81 6.63
CA ALA A 276 22.83 6.12 6.40
C ALA A 276 23.90 7.13 5.97
N TYR A 277 23.57 7.97 4.99
CA TYR A 277 24.41 9.06 4.52
C TYR A 277 23.79 10.40 4.90
N PHE A 278 24.45 11.14 5.80
CA PHE A 278 24.03 12.50 6.16
C PHE A 278 24.55 13.49 5.14
N MET A 279 23.63 14.08 4.40
CA MET A 279 23.93 15.08 3.38
C MET A 279 24.44 16.38 3.99
N ASN A 280 25.33 17.05 3.27
CA ASN A 280 25.68 18.45 3.54
C ASN A 280 24.63 19.40 2.91
N GLU A 281 24.75 20.71 3.14
CA GLU A 281 23.77 21.71 2.70
C GLU A 281 23.66 21.79 1.16
N GLU A 282 24.77 21.60 0.43
CA GLU A 282 24.76 21.62 -1.04
C GLU A 282 24.07 20.36 -1.61
N GLU A 283 24.38 19.19 -1.09
CA GLU A 283 23.77 17.91 -1.47
C GLU A 283 22.28 17.89 -1.16
N GLU A 284 21.91 18.47 -0.01
CA GLU A 284 20.52 18.60 0.39
C GLU A 284 19.74 19.50 -0.57
N ALA A 285 20.30 20.66 -0.94
CA ALA A 285 19.66 21.56 -1.90
C ALA A 285 19.43 20.87 -3.26
N LEU A 286 20.40 20.07 -3.72
CA LEU A 286 20.28 19.28 -4.95
C LEU A 286 19.18 18.21 -4.84
N LEU A 287 19.10 17.52 -3.72
CA LEU A 287 18.04 16.53 -3.49
C LEU A 287 16.67 17.19 -3.41
N MET A 288 16.56 18.34 -2.71
CA MET A 288 15.31 19.09 -2.63
C MET A 288 14.79 19.53 -3.99
N ASP A 289 15.67 19.94 -4.90
CA ASP A 289 15.29 20.29 -6.27
C ASP A 289 14.75 19.06 -7.04
N LEU A 290 15.38 17.89 -6.88
CA LEU A 290 14.89 16.64 -7.46
C LEU A 290 13.50 16.26 -6.94
N LEU A 291 13.28 16.36 -5.62
CA LEU A 291 12.01 16.00 -5.00
C LEU A 291 10.88 16.98 -5.37
N GLY A 292 11.22 18.25 -5.58
CA GLY A 292 10.27 19.32 -5.88
C GLY A 292 9.46 19.78 -4.65
N PRO A 293 8.67 20.84 -4.77
CA PRO A 293 7.88 21.36 -3.67
C PRO A 293 6.94 20.29 -3.09
N LYS A 294 6.98 20.10 -1.76
CA LYS A 294 6.19 19.08 -1.03
C LYS A 294 6.39 17.65 -1.54
N GLY A 295 7.54 17.34 -2.13
CA GLY A 295 7.78 16.04 -2.75
C GLY A 295 6.98 15.79 -4.05
N GLY A 296 6.44 16.82 -4.67
CA GLY A 296 5.47 16.72 -5.77
C GLY A 296 5.98 16.16 -7.11
N ARG A 297 7.26 15.78 -7.18
CA ARG A 297 7.84 15.08 -8.36
C ARG A 297 7.91 13.56 -8.17
N GLU A 298 6.98 12.97 -7.45
CA GLU A 298 6.96 11.55 -7.09
C GLU A 298 7.26 10.59 -8.26
N ALA A 299 6.77 10.90 -9.46
CA ALA A 299 6.99 10.06 -10.64
C ALA A 299 8.46 9.88 -11.00
N GLU A 300 9.34 10.79 -10.56
CA GLU A 300 10.77 10.79 -10.88
C GLU A 300 11.60 9.98 -9.87
N TYR A 301 11.22 9.96 -8.59
CA TYR A 301 12.04 9.42 -7.53
C TYR A 301 11.42 8.25 -6.74
N MET A 302 10.10 8.05 -6.83
CA MET A 302 9.41 7.00 -6.07
C MET A 302 10.04 5.61 -6.30
N GLY A 303 10.34 4.93 -5.20
CA GLY A 303 10.87 3.55 -5.22
C GLY A 303 12.26 3.41 -5.83
N LYS A 304 13.04 4.50 -5.91
CA LYS A 304 14.43 4.46 -6.38
C LYS A 304 15.41 4.30 -5.21
N PRO A 305 16.52 3.54 -5.38
CA PRO A 305 17.53 3.38 -4.33
C PRO A 305 18.20 4.70 -3.94
N ALA A 306 18.74 4.80 -2.72
CA ALA A 306 19.44 6.00 -2.22
C ALA A 306 20.59 6.44 -3.14
N VAL A 307 21.41 5.50 -3.61
CA VAL A 307 22.53 5.78 -4.55
C VAL A 307 22.03 6.35 -5.86
N TRP A 308 20.92 5.86 -6.38
CA TRP A 308 20.30 6.39 -7.59
C TRP A 308 19.79 7.82 -7.37
N LEU A 309 19.16 8.09 -6.22
CA LEU A 309 18.66 9.43 -5.87
C LEU A 309 19.81 10.45 -5.82
N ALA A 310 20.90 10.11 -5.11
CA ALA A 310 22.08 10.96 -5.01
C ALA A 310 22.67 11.28 -6.40
N LYS A 311 22.90 10.24 -7.21
CA LYS A 311 23.42 10.39 -8.56
C LYS A 311 22.50 11.24 -9.45
N ARG A 312 21.19 11.05 -9.34
CA ARG A 312 20.19 11.78 -10.13
C ARG A 312 20.09 13.24 -9.69
N ALA A 313 20.26 13.52 -8.40
CA ALA A 313 20.34 14.87 -7.85
C ALA A 313 21.66 15.58 -8.19
N GLY A 314 22.73 14.87 -8.53
CA GLY A 314 24.00 15.46 -8.98
C GLY A 314 25.16 15.30 -8.00
N PHE A 315 25.04 14.43 -6.97
CA PHE A 315 26.12 14.12 -6.05
C PHE A 315 26.38 12.61 -5.95
N GLN A 316 27.47 12.24 -5.30
CA GLN A 316 27.89 10.83 -5.17
C GLN A 316 27.92 10.40 -3.71
N VAL A 317 27.52 9.16 -3.46
CA VAL A 317 27.58 8.49 -2.17
C VAL A 317 28.20 7.10 -2.33
N PRO A 318 28.72 6.47 -1.27
CA PRO A 318 29.16 5.07 -1.31
C PRO A 318 28.04 4.14 -1.79
N GLU A 319 28.42 3.07 -2.50
CA GLU A 319 27.45 2.15 -3.13
C GLU A 319 26.62 1.33 -2.12
N ASP A 320 27.09 1.17 -0.90
CA ASP A 320 26.45 0.43 0.19
C ASP A 320 25.45 1.28 1.00
N ILE A 321 25.26 2.56 0.64
CA ILE A 321 24.31 3.45 1.30
C ILE A 321 22.87 2.97 1.06
N LYS A 322 22.14 2.84 2.16
CA LYS A 322 20.74 2.38 2.18
C LYS A 322 19.74 3.53 2.20
N VAL A 323 20.07 4.60 2.93
CA VAL A 323 19.18 5.77 3.11
C VAL A 323 19.99 7.07 3.07
N LEU A 324 19.40 8.12 2.48
CA LEU A 324 19.89 9.50 2.58
C LEU A 324 19.24 10.17 3.79
N VAL A 325 19.99 10.99 4.51
CA VAL A 325 19.49 11.67 5.71
C VAL A 325 19.71 13.17 5.60
N SER A 326 18.62 13.92 5.76
CA SER A 326 18.62 15.36 5.93
C SER A 326 18.50 15.68 7.43
N GLN A 327 19.38 16.50 7.98
CA GLN A 327 19.27 16.95 9.37
C GLN A 327 18.60 18.33 9.41
N GLN A 328 17.38 18.41 9.94
CA GLN A 328 16.56 19.60 9.96
C GLN A 328 16.32 20.11 11.39
N LYS A 329 16.09 21.41 11.51
CA LYS A 329 15.58 22.04 12.73
C LYS A 329 14.07 22.26 12.64
N TYR A 330 13.59 22.64 11.45
CA TYR A 330 12.19 22.95 11.16
C TYR A 330 11.80 22.40 9.81
N ILE A 331 10.53 22.04 9.62
CA ILE A 331 9.91 21.81 8.32
C ILE A 331 8.91 22.93 8.07
N THR A 332 9.06 23.62 6.94
CA THR A 332 8.05 24.54 6.43
C THR A 332 7.11 23.85 5.48
N ASP A 333 5.93 24.41 5.25
CA ASP A 333 4.93 23.83 4.32
C ASP A 333 5.43 23.66 2.87
N PHE A 334 6.48 24.37 2.49
CA PHE A 334 7.08 24.30 1.15
C PHE A 334 8.27 23.33 1.07
N ASN A 335 8.70 22.81 2.22
CA ASN A 335 9.82 21.87 2.26
C ASN A 335 9.43 20.57 1.55
N PRO A 336 10.26 20.03 0.63
CA PRO A 336 10.02 18.75 -0.02
C PRO A 336 9.75 17.60 0.94
N TYR A 337 10.35 17.66 2.13
CA TYR A 337 10.18 16.63 3.16
C TYR A 337 8.86 16.70 3.93
N ALA A 338 8.05 17.74 3.75
CA ALA A 338 6.75 17.87 4.44
C ALA A 338 5.71 16.84 3.94
N GLY A 339 5.84 16.36 2.71
CA GLY A 339 4.99 15.30 2.16
C GLY A 339 5.56 13.91 2.40
N ALA A 340 4.73 12.90 2.20
CA ALA A 340 5.16 11.51 2.26
C ALA A 340 6.07 11.18 1.08
N LEU A 341 7.32 10.85 1.37
CA LEU A 341 8.31 10.44 0.38
C LEU A 341 8.33 8.92 0.28
N LEU A 342 7.93 8.37 -0.84
CA LEU A 342 8.03 6.92 -1.10
C LEU A 342 9.40 6.56 -1.70
N CYS A 343 10.47 6.96 -1.01
CA CYS A 343 11.86 6.72 -1.36
C CYS A 343 12.73 6.67 -0.10
N PRO A 344 13.97 6.15 -0.13
CA PRO A 344 14.80 5.93 1.06
C PRO A 344 15.48 7.23 1.53
N VAL A 345 14.66 8.19 1.95
CA VAL A 345 15.10 9.47 2.53
C VAL A 345 14.52 9.60 3.93
N LEU A 346 15.38 9.89 4.91
CA LEU A 346 15.02 10.16 6.31
C LEU A 346 15.29 11.63 6.64
N VAL A 347 14.49 12.17 7.53
CA VAL A 347 14.73 13.50 8.11
C VAL A 347 15.02 13.33 9.59
N PHE A 348 16.17 13.85 10.05
CA PHE A 348 16.65 13.70 11.41
C PHE A 348 16.51 15.00 12.18
N TYR A 349 15.86 14.93 13.35
CA TYR A 349 15.66 16.02 14.29
C TYR A 349 16.31 15.71 15.63
N ILE A 350 16.71 16.76 16.34
CA ILE A 350 17.22 16.67 17.71
C ILE A 350 16.34 17.54 18.59
N GLU A 351 15.76 16.95 19.63
CA GLU A 351 14.94 17.65 20.61
C GLU A 351 15.51 17.52 22.03
N ASN A 352 15.31 18.56 22.81
CA ASN A 352 15.95 18.68 24.13
C ASN A 352 15.42 17.66 25.15
N ASP A 353 14.13 17.32 25.07
CA ASP A 353 13.50 16.38 25.98
C ASP A 353 12.32 15.67 25.30
N TRP A 354 11.73 14.69 26.02
CA TRP A 354 10.64 13.87 25.52
C TRP A 354 9.37 14.67 25.17
N MET A 355 9.09 15.77 25.89
CA MET A 355 7.88 16.56 25.68
C MET A 355 7.97 17.29 24.32
N TYR A 356 9.08 17.99 24.06
CA TYR A 356 9.32 18.64 22.77
C TYR A 356 9.42 17.62 21.63
N ALA A 357 9.99 16.43 21.89
CA ALA A 357 10.02 15.35 20.90
C ALA A 357 8.62 14.84 20.56
N CYS A 358 7.74 14.66 21.54
CA CYS A 358 6.34 14.29 21.30
C CYS A 358 5.59 15.39 20.54
N GLU A 359 5.76 16.67 20.93
CA GLU A 359 5.16 17.80 20.21
C GLU A 359 5.63 17.83 18.75
N LYS A 360 6.93 17.64 18.50
CA LYS A 360 7.49 17.55 17.16
C LYS A 360 6.87 16.40 16.37
N CYS A 361 6.76 15.21 16.94
CA CYS A 361 6.12 14.08 16.27
C CYS A 361 4.65 14.39 15.92
N MET A 362 3.91 15.04 16.82
CA MET A 362 2.52 15.43 16.57
C MET A 362 2.41 16.50 15.47
N GLU A 363 3.30 17.50 15.49
CA GLU A 363 3.39 18.52 14.43
C GLU A 363 3.60 17.87 13.05
N LEU A 364 4.56 16.92 12.96
CA LEU A 364 4.90 16.22 11.73
C LEU A 364 3.73 15.35 11.20
N LEU A 365 2.90 14.81 12.09
CA LEU A 365 1.70 14.06 11.71
C LEU A 365 0.54 14.94 11.22
N VAL A 366 0.45 16.20 11.67
CA VAL A 366 -0.68 17.10 11.38
C VAL A 366 -0.48 17.89 10.10
N ASN A 367 0.77 18.10 9.66
CA ASN A 367 1.09 18.89 8.46
C ASN A 367 0.59 18.29 7.12
N GLU A 368 -0.16 17.20 7.14
CA GLU A 368 -0.80 16.57 5.98
C GLU A 368 -2.27 16.99 5.75
N ARG A 369 -2.70 18.15 6.19
CA ARG A 369 -4.07 18.60 5.93
C ARG A 369 -4.23 19.34 4.61
#